data_a9f67c405263fbe51ea5964866cbdb20
#
_entry.id   a9f67c405263fbe51ea5964866cbdb20
#
_cell.length_a   1.000
_cell.length_b   1.000
_cell.length_c   1.000
_cell.angle_alpha   90.00
_cell.angle_beta   90.00
_cell.angle_gamma   90.00
#
_symmetry.space_group_name_H-M   'P 1'
#
loop_
_entity.id
_entity.type
_entity.pdbx_description
1 polymer ?
#
loop_
_entity_poly.entity_id
_entity_poly.type
_entity_poly.pdbx_seq_one_letter_code
_entity_poly.pdbx_strand_id
1 'polypeptide(L)'
;GYQERVKEAIDLYKAGRAARVIFSSGYQFAFREAEVMKGLAVANGLPESAIHLETQASNTFENVSFVDAILKREQWQSVLLVSSPYHMRRALLTWSRVAPEVSVIARPVPTSQFYTHGRGASFEQIKGVVHEYVAIVVYWWRGWI
;
A
#
# COMPACT_ATOMS: atom_id res chain seq x y z
N GLY A 1 -7.71 2.81 7.23
CA GLY A 1 -8.13 3.38 5.94
C GLY A 1 -7.00 3.97 5.10
N TYR A 2 -7.35 4.55 3.98
CA TYR A 2 -6.37 5.19 3.10
C TYR A 2 -5.72 6.44 3.72
N GLN A 3 -6.44 7.15 4.60
CA GLN A 3 -5.95 8.38 5.24
C GLN A 3 -4.69 8.14 6.08
N GLU A 4 -4.64 7.05 6.81
CA GLU A 4 -3.48 6.68 7.64
C GLU A 4 -2.26 6.36 6.77
N ARG A 5 -2.47 5.66 5.65
CA ARG A 5 -1.42 5.34 4.68
C ARG A 5 -0.90 6.59 3.99
N VAL A 6 -1.78 7.51 3.63
CA VAL A 6 -1.38 8.81 3.05
C VAL A 6 -0.56 9.62 4.03
N LYS A 7 -1.00 9.69 5.30
CA LYS A 7 -0.26 10.38 6.34
C LYS A 7 1.17 9.82 6.50
N GLU A 8 1.31 8.51 6.58
CA GLU A 8 2.63 7.87 6.69
C GLU A 8 3.51 8.18 5.47
N ALA A 9 2.94 8.14 4.26
CA ALA A 9 3.68 8.48 3.04
C ALA A 9 4.15 9.95 3.06
N ILE A 10 3.31 10.88 3.54
CA ILE A 10 3.66 12.29 3.70
C ILE A 10 4.80 12.44 4.70
N ASP A 11 4.72 11.79 5.85
CA ASP A 11 5.74 11.86 6.90
C ASP A 11 7.09 11.32 6.40
N LEU A 12 7.09 10.21 5.68
CA LEU A 12 8.30 9.64 5.07
C LEU A 12 8.91 10.57 4.01
N TYR A 13 8.08 11.17 3.17
CA TYR A 13 8.56 12.14 2.18
C TYR A 13 9.18 13.37 2.86
N LYS A 14 8.50 13.97 3.84
CA LYS A 14 9.00 15.13 4.57
C LYS A 14 10.26 14.83 5.39
N ALA A 15 10.41 13.60 5.86
CA ALA A 15 11.62 13.15 6.53
C ALA A 15 12.80 12.88 5.58
N GLY A 16 12.63 13.08 4.28
CA GLY A 16 13.67 12.83 3.27
C GLY A 16 13.94 11.35 3.00
N ARG A 17 13.04 10.46 3.39
CA ARG A 17 13.20 9.01 3.21
C ARG A 17 12.85 8.53 1.81
N ALA A 18 12.03 9.28 1.08
CA ALA A 18 11.66 9.01 -0.30
C ALA A 18 11.50 10.32 -1.06
N ALA A 19 11.97 10.36 -2.30
CA ALA A 19 11.85 11.54 -3.18
C ALA A 19 10.60 11.49 -4.07
N ARG A 20 9.93 10.33 -4.14
CA ARG A 20 8.74 10.08 -4.94
C ARG A 20 7.74 9.27 -4.15
N VAL A 21 6.46 9.44 -4.46
CA VAL A 21 5.36 8.69 -3.85
C VAL A 21 4.50 8.11 -4.95
N ILE A 22 4.15 6.84 -4.83
CA ILE A 22 3.18 6.17 -5.71
C ILE A 22 1.95 5.81 -4.88
N PHE A 23 0.80 6.36 -5.24
CA PHE A 23 -0.47 5.91 -4.71
C PHE A 23 -1.09 4.92 -5.68
N SER A 24 -1.31 3.69 -5.23
CA SER A 24 -1.85 2.61 -6.03
C SER A 24 -3.19 2.14 -5.48
N SER A 25 -4.25 2.41 -6.23
CA SER A 25 -5.60 1.92 -5.96
C SER A 25 -6.49 2.08 -7.20
N GLY A 26 -7.11 1.00 -7.61
CA GLY A 26 -8.16 1.02 -8.64
C GLY A 26 -9.58 1.18 -8.08
N TYR A 27 -9.72 1.37 -6.78
CA TYR A 27 -11.03 1.57 -6.16
C TYR A 27 -11.74 2.81 -6.68
N GLN A 28 -12.93 2.57 -7.23
CA GLN A 28 -13.81 3.61 -7.76
C GLN A 28 -15.18 3.45 -7.11
N PHE A 29 -15.46 4.27 -6.10
CA PHE A 29 -16.82 4.43 -5.56
C PHE A 29 -17.44 5.71 -6.12
N ALA A 30 -17.86 6.63 -5.25
CA ALA A 30 -18.24 7.99 -5.62
C ALA A 30 -17.02 8.85 -6.04
N PHE A 31 -15.80 8.37 -5.80
CA PHE A 31 -14.54 9.03 -6.12
C PHE A 31 -13.46 7.98 -6.43
N ARG A 32 -12.42 8.40 -7.12
CA ARG A 32 -11.23 7.58 -7.33
C ARG A 32 -10.29 7.71 -6.14
N GLU A 33 -10.08 6.63 -5.40
CA GLU A 33 -9.31 6.64 -4.15
C GLU A 33 -7.89 7.18 -4.36
N ALA A 34 -7.19 6.76 -5.42
CA ALA A 34 -5.84 7.23 -5.70
C ALA A 34 -5.77 8.76 -5.92
N GLU A 35 -6.77 9.33 -6.57
CA GLU A 35 -6.83 10.79 -6.79
C GLU A 35 -7.11 11.55 -5.51
N VAL A 36 -7.94 10.99 -4.62
CA VAL A 36 -8.18 11.58 -3.29
C VAL A 36 -6.92 11.53 -2.44
N MET A 37 -6.19 10.41 -2.49
CA MET A 37 -4.90 10.29 -1.79
C MET A 37 -3.90 11.34 -2.30
N LYS A 38 -3.81 11.55 -3.60
CA LYS A 38 -2.99 12.63 -4.19
C LYS A 38 -3.41 13.99 -3.68
N GLY A 39 -4.71 14.29 -3.71
CA GLY A 39 -5.25 15.56 -3.23
C GLY A 39 -4.89 15.85 -1.78
N LEU A 40 -4.99 14.85 -0.90
CA LEU A 40 -4.58 14.95 0.50
C LEU A 40 -3.08 15.21 0.64
N ALA A 41 -2.25 14.52 -0.14
CA ALA A 41 -0.81 14.71 -0.10
C ALA A 41 -0.41 16.12 -0.55
N VAL A 42 -0.98 16.62 -1.64
CA VAL A 42 -0.73 17.98 -2.15
C VAL A 42 -1.20 19.03 -1.13
N ALA A 43 -2.37 18.86 -0.54
CA ALA A 43 -2.89 19.75 0.51
C ALA A 43 -1.98 19.80 1.74
N ASN A 44 -1.20 18.76 1.99
CA ASN A 44 -0.24 18.66 3.09
C ASN A 44 1.21 18.99 2.68
N GLY A 45 1.42 19.55 1.50
CA GLY A 45 2.69 20.15 1.10
C GLY A 45 3.57 19.28 0.20
N LEU A 46 3.12 18.10 -0.27
CA LEU A 46 3.86 17.35 -1.28
C LEU A 46 3.70 18.04 -2.65
N PRO A 47 4.81 18.23 -3.38
CA PRO A 47 4.72 18.76 -4.74
C PRO A 47 4.04 17.70 -5.65
N GLU A 48 3.17 18.15 -6.52
CA GLU A 48 2.44 17.29 -7.45
C GLU A 48 3.39 16.47 -8.35
N SER A 49 4.53 17.06 -8.72
CA SER A 49 5.59 16.41 -9.52
C SER A 49 6.25 15.21 -8.85
N ALA A 50 6.15 15.07 -7.53
CA ALA A 50 6.68 13.94 -6.78
C ALA A 50 5.70 12.77 -6.68
N ILE A 51 4.46 12.94 -7.12
CA ILE A 51 3.38 11.97 -6.93
C ILE A 51 3.05 11.27 -8.24
N HIS A 52 3.07 9.94 -8.22
CA HIS A 52 2.61 9.07 -9.29
C HIS A 52 1.34 8.35 -8.86
N LEU A 53 0.40 8.15 -9.79
CA LEU A 53 -0.82 7.41 -9.54
C LEU A 53 -0.85 6.12 -10.34
N GLU A 54 -1.24 5.04 -9.68
CA GLU A 54 -1.66 3.79 -10.29
C GLU A 54 -3.15 3.60 -9.94
N THR A 55 -4.01 3.55 -10.95
CA THR A 55 -5.48 3.65 -10.77
C THR A 55 -6.24 2.44 -11.33
N GLN A 56 -5.55 1.38 -11.73
CA GLN A 56 -6.16 0.23 -12.40
C GLN A 56 -6.26 -1.02 -11.51
N ALA A 57 -5.42 -1.11 -10.48
CA ALA A 57 -5.32 -2.30 -9.66
C ALA A 57 -6.59 -2.59 -8.86
N SER A 58 -7.12 -3.79 -8.98
CA SER A 58 -8.30 -4.27 -8.25
C SER A 58 -7.96 -5.21 -7.09
N ASN A 59 -6.70 -5.58 -6.94
CA ASN A 59 -6.22 -6.46 -5.88
C ASN A 59 -4.72 -6.24 -5.62
N THR A 60 -4.18 -6.85 -4.57
CA THR A 60 -2.77 -6.66 -4.19
C THR A 60 -1.78 -7.16 -5.25
N PHE A 61 -2.10 -8.25 -5.95
CA PHE A 61 -1.25 -8.75 -7.04
C PHE A 61 -1.12 -7.71 -8.16
N GLU A 62 -2.22 -7.11 -8.55
CA GLU A 62 -2.23 -6.05 -9.57
C GLU A 62 -1.57 -4.77 -9.06
N ASN A 63 -1.78 -4.38 -7.79
CA ASN A 63 -1.06 -3.26 -7.21
C ASN A 63 0.46 -3.44 -7.37
N VAL A 64 0.99 -4.58 -6.97
CA VAL A 64 2.42 -4.88 -7.09
C VAL A 64 2.86 -4.91 -8.55
N SER A 65 2.12 -5.61 -9.42
CA SER A 65 2.48 -5.75 -10.83
C SER A 65 2.51 -4.40 -11.56
N PHE A 66 1.52 -3.54 -11.32
CA PHE A 66 1.43 -2.25 -12.00
C PHE A 66 2.41 -1.23 -11.42
N VAL A 67 2.66 -1.27 -10.11
CA VAL A 67 3.71 -0.44 -9.51
C VAL A 67 5.10 -0.89 -9.97
N ASP A 68 5.36 -2.20 -10.06
CA ASP A 68 6.62 -2.71 -10.60
C ASP A 68 6.87 -2.23 -12.04
N ALA A 69 5.84 -2.16 -12.88
CA ALA A 69 5.95 -1.59 -14.22
C ALA A 69 6.38 -0.11 -14.19
N ILE A 70 5.86 0.67 -13.24
CA ILE A 70 6.29 2.05 -13.03
C ILE A 70 7.76 2.10 -12.58
N LEU A 71 8.17 1.25 -11.63
CA LEU A 71 9.54 1.20 -11.13
C LEU A 71 10.52 0.89 -12.27
N LYS A 72 10.19 -0.08 -13.13
CA LYS A 72 11.01 -0.44 -14.29
C LYS A 72 11.14 0.71 -15.29
N ARG A 73 10.04 1.38 -15.60
CA ARG A 73 10.02 2.53 -16.50
C ARG A 73 10.89 3.67 -15.99
N GLU A 74 10.80 3.97 -14.69
CA GLU A 74 11.54 5.05 -14.04
C GLU A 74 12.94 4.63 -13.58
N GLN A 75 13.29 3.34 -13.71
CA GLN A 75 14.56 2.75 -13.24
C GLN A 75 14.76 2.87 -11.72
N TRP A 76 13.68 2.75 -10.95
CA TRP A 76 13.73 2.70 -9.50
C TRP A 76 13.80 1.26 -9.02
N GLN A 77 14.69 0.99 -8.06
CA GLN A 77 15.01 -0.37 -7.62
C GLN A 77 14.63 -0.66 -6.18
N SER A 78 14.15 0.32 -5.44
CA SER A 78 13.78 0.16 -4.04
C SER A 78 12.51 0.93 -3.70
N VAL A 79 11.73 0.39 -2.77
CA VAL A 79 10.50 0.99 -2.30
C VAL A 79 10.38 0.91 -0.78
N LEU A 80 9.82 1.95 -0.19
CA LEU A 80 9.24 1.91 1.15
C LEU A 80 7.77 1.52 0.97
N LEU A 81 7.42 0.32 1.40
CA LEU A 81 6.05 -0.20 1.26
C LEU A 81 5.21 0.21 2.45
N VAL A 82 4.29 1.15 2.21
CA VAL A 82 3.33 1.61 3.22
C VAL A 82 2.02 0.86 3.07
N SER A 83 1.62 0.16 4.11
CA SER A 83 0.35 -0.57 4.15
C SER A 83 -0.12 -0.75 5.59
N SER A 84 -1.36 -1.16 5.75
CA SER A 84 -1.89 -1.56 7.06
C SER A 84 -1.13 -2.80 7.56
N PRO A 85 -0.85 -2.91 8.87
CA PRO A 85 -0.06 -4.02 9.40
C PRO A 85 -0.59 -5.40 9.03
N TYR A 86 -1.91 -5.59 9.04
CA TYR A 86 -2.54 -6.87 8.71
C TYR A 86 -2.48 -7.23 7.22
N HIS A 87 -2.31 -6.25 6.32
CA HIS A 87 -2.09 -6.48 4.88
C HIS A 87 -0.63 -6.66 4.49
N MET A 88 0.29 -6.23 5.36
CA MET A 88 1.72 -6.14 5.05
C MET A 88 2.31 -7.48 4.62
N ARG A 89 1.97 -8.56 5.31
CA ARG A 89 2.51 -9.90 5.00
C ARG A 89 2.15 -10.33 3.58
N ARG A 90 0.89 -10.18 3.18
CA ARG A 90 0.45 -10.52 1.81
C ARG A 90 1.16 -9.66 0.78
N ALA A 91 1.28 -8.38 1.03
CA ALA A 91 1.97 -7.47 0.12
C ALA A 91 3.45 -7.85 -0.06
N LEU A 92 4.17 -8.14 1.02
CA LEU A 92 5.58 -8.57 0.96
C LEU A 92 5.75 -9.89 0.21
N LEU A 93 4.91 -10.88 0.45
CA LEU A 93 4.92 -12.15 -0.28
C LEU A 93 4.68 -11.94 -1.77
N THR A 94 3.75 -11.07 -2.12
CA THR A 94 3.46 -10.73 -3.51
C THR A 94 4.65 -10.03 -4.17
N TRP A 95 5.29 -9.07 -3.50
CA TRP A 95 6.50 -8.41 -3.99
C TRP A 95 7.63 -9.41 -4.24
N SER A 96 7.87 -10.31 -3.31
CA SER A 96 8.90 -11.35 -3.46
C SER A 96 8.65 -12.28 -4.65
N ARG A 97 7.40 -12.50 -5.00
CA ARG A 97 7.03 -13.36 -6.13
C ARG A 97 7.07 -12.61 -7.46
N VAL A 98 6.52 -11.41 -7.51
CA VAL A 98 6.36 -10.63 -8.75
C VAL A 98 7.64 -9.91 -9.15
N ALA A 99 8.33 -9.33 -8.18
CA ALA A 99 9.50 -8.48 -8.41
C ALA A 99 10.59 -8.73 -7.38
N PRO A 100 11.20 -9.94 -7.38
CA PRO A 100 12.23 -10.32 -6.40
C PRO A 100 13.48 -9.44 -6.45
N GLU A 101 13.71 -8.75 -7.55
CA GLU A 101 14.85 -7.83 -7.74
C GLU A 101 14.64 -6.46 -7.07
N VAL A 102 13.42 -6.11 -6.71
CA VAL A 102 13.13 -4.86 -6.01
C VAL A 102 13.42 -4.99 -4.53
N SER A 103 14.19 -4.05 -3.97
CA SER A 103 14.42 -3.95 -2.54
C SER A 103 13.20 -3.32 -1.87
N VAL A 104 12.48 -4.10 -1.06
CA VAL A 104 11.25 -3.66 -0.38
C VAL A 104 11.49 -3.55 1.11
N ILE A 105 11.28 -2.35 1.66
CA ILE A 105 11.34 -2.08 3.09
C ILE A 105 9.94 -1.82 3.60
N ALA A 106 9.47 -2.66 4.51
CA ALA A 106 8.14 -2.54 5.08
C ALA A 106 8.04 -1.33 6.02
N ARG A 107 7.02 -0.54 5.83
CA ARG A 107 6.62 0.58 6.70
C ARG A 107 5.15 0.44 7.06
N PRO A 108 4.82 -0.45 7.99
CA PRO A 108 3.44 -0.58 8.45
C PRO A 108 3.00 0.71 9.13
N VAL A 109 1.76 1.09 8.87
CA VAL A 109 1.18 2.30 9.47
C VAL A 109 1.19 2.17 10.99
N PRO A 110 1.83 3.09 11.74
CA PRO A 110 2.01 2.96 13.19
C PRO A 110 0.71 3.17 13.98
N THR A 111 -0.21 3.97 13.44
CA THR A 111 -1.50 4.28 14.06
C THR A 111 -2.62 3.81 13.15
N SER A 112 -3.09 2.60 13.35
CA SER A 112 -4.28 2.09 12.68
C SER A 112 -5.46 2.10 13.62
N GLN A 113 -6.60 2.63 13.20
CA GLN A 113 -7.87 2.52 13.94
C GLN A 113 -8.22 1.06 14.24
N PHE A 114 -7.64 0.14 13.49
CA PHE A 114 -7.75 -1.29 13.71
C PHE A 114 -7.21 -1.74 15.07
N TYR A 115 -6.23 -1.03 15.66
CA TYR A 115 -5.56 -1.41 16.91
C TYR A 115 -5.95 -0.55 18.13
N THR A 116 -6.89 0.38 17.99
CA THR A 116 -7.22 1.36 19.06
C THR A 116 -8.21 0.86 20.11
N HIS A 117 -8.60 -0.40 20.10
CA HIS A 117 -9.54 -0.96 21.06
C HIS A 117 -8.80 -1.58 22.26
N GLY A 118 -8.82 -0.92 23.38
CA GLY A 118 -8.13 -1.33 24.62
C GLY A 118 -8.68 -2.57 25.34
N ARG A 119 -9.61 -3.33 24.75
CA ARG A 119 -10.22 -4.54 25.35
C ARG A 119 -10.39 -5.63 24.29
N GLY A 120 -9.31 -6.35 24.01
CA GLY A 120 -9.37 -7.50 23.11
C GLY A 120 -9.65 -7.16 21.64
N ALA A 121 -9.59 -8.15 20.76
CA ALA A 121 -9.89 -7.96 19.35
C ALA A 121 -11.40 -7.87 19.11
N SER A 122 -11.85 -6.85 18.37
CA SER A 122 -13.24 -6.76 17.92
C SER A 122 -13.56 -7.83 16.86
N PHE A 123 -14.84 -8.12 16.69
CA PHE A 123 -15.30 -9.04 15.63
C PHE A 123 -14.81 -8.62 14.24
N GLU A 124 -14.82 -7.32 13.94
CA GLU A 124 -14.32 -6.79 12.67
C GLU A 124 -12.82 -6.99 12.50
N GLN A 125 -12.05 -6.88 13.59
CA GLN A 125 -10.61 -7.16 13.57
C GLN A 125 -10.34 -8.65 13.29
N ILE A 126 -11.05 -9.54 13.95
CA ILE A 126 -10.94 -11.00 13.73
C ILE A 126 -11.31 -11.34 12.30
N LYS A 127 -12.43 -10.81 11.79
CA LYS A 127 -12.87 -10.99 10.42
C LYS A 127 -11.82 -10.50 9.41
N GLY A 128 -11.21 -9.33 9.66
CA GLY A 128 -10.15 -8.79 8.81
C GLY A 128 -8.92 -9.69 8.77
N VAL A 129 -8.47 -10.20 9.91
CA VAL A 129 -7.34 -11.13 9.99
C VAL A 129 -7.65 -12.45 9.28
N VAL A 130 -8.82 -13.03 9.50
CA VAL A 130 -9.26 -14.26 8.83
C VAL A 130 -9.31 -14.05 7.31
N HIS A 131 -9.83 -12.91 6.85
CA HIS A 131 -9.85 -12.54 5.43
C HIS A 131 -8.44 -12.53 4.83
N GLU A 132 -7.46 -11.97 5.53
CA GLU A 132 -6.06 -11.96 5.07
C GLU A 132 -5.47 -13.36 4.94
N TYR A 133 -5.70 -14.25 5.90
CA TYR A 133 -5.22 -15.63 5.79
C TYR A 133 -5.88 -16.38 4.64
N VAL A 134 -7.19 -16.21 4.43
CA VAL A 134 -7.89 -16.78 3.27
C VAL A 134 -7.33 -16.23 1.97
N ALA A 135 -7.08 -14.93 1.90
CA ALA A 135 -6.48 -14.29 0.72
C ALA A 135 -5.07 -14.84 0.43
N ILE A 136 -4.24 -15.07 1.45
CA ILE A 136 -2.91 -15.67 1.30
C ILE A 136 -3.02 -17.07 0.69
N VAL A 137 -3.94 -17.92 1.16
CA VAL A 137 -4.16 -19.26 0.61
C VAL A 137 -4.60 -19.20 -0.86
N VAL A 138 -5.52 -18.31 -1.20
CA VAL A 138 -5.97 -18.10 -2.59
C VAL A 138 -4.81 -17.61 -3.47
N TYR A 139 -4.01 -16.68 -3.01
CA TYR A 139 -2.85 -16.16 -3.71
C TYR A 139 -1.79 -17.24 -3.96
N TRP A 140 -1.53 -18.05 -2.94
CA TRP A 140 -0.63 -19.19 -3.09
C TRP A 140 -1.13 -20.17 -4.15
N TRP A 141 -2.41 -20.52 -4.11
CA TRP A 141 -3.03 -21.41 -5.09
C TRP A 141 -2.97 -20.86 -6.52
N ARG A 142 -3.09 -19.53 -6.68
CA ARG A 142 -2.98 -18.85 -7.98
C ARG A 142 -1.53 -18.63 -8.43
N GLY A 143 -0.54 -18.95 -7.61
CA GLY A 143 0.87 -18.71 -7.90
C GLY A 143 1.29 -17.23 -7.84
N TRP A 144 0.55 -16.42 -7.11
CA TRP A 144 0.82 -14.99 -6.93
C TRP A 144 1.75 -14.69 -5.76
N ILE A 145 1.98 -15.67 -4.92
CA ILE A 145 2.96 -15.67 -3.82
C ILE A 145 3.63 -17.03 -3.68
#